data_758b9e8d619681a69b447e352d26c0b5
#
_entry.id   758b9e8d619681a69b447e352d26c0b5
#
_cell.length_a   1.000
_cell.length_b   1.000
_cell.length_c   1.000
_cell.angle_alpha   90.00
_cell.angle_beta   90.00
_cell.angle_gamma   90.00
#
_symmetry.space_group_name_H-M   'P 1'
#
loop_
_entity.id
_entity.type
_entity.pdbx_description
1 polymer ?
#
loop_
_entity_poly.entity_id
_entity_poly.type
_entity_poly.pdbx_seq_one_letter_code
_entity_poly.pdbx_strand_id
1 'polypeptide(L)'
;MIRYYRLFKTFKNWRLYLAFKFGLVKVKTLIFETRNGIIVEVPIRLLHTFKEIFMDECYLAGLERNIAPGANIIDIGANAGYFTLFSASAFPQAKLFSFEPVPVNYAQLKRHRDLNDKCKISCFPLAVAGHPGKINLTFDPSDSFTTSATMFTSDKAAEKPLAVPCVTLQELMDENGIGKCALLKMDCEGAEYEILYNCPPDYLRRIDQIAMEVHSGEKENQNIKALEIFFRQQGFSTRRRPVGMLWAWRQS
;
A
#
# COMPACT_ATOMS: atom_id res chain seq x y z
N MET A 1 -17.17 16.54 5.55
CA MET A 1 -18.46 15.85 5.31
C MET A 1 -18.28 14.52 4.57
N ILE A 2 -17.54 14.46 3.45
CA ILE A 2 -17.34 13.26 2.62
C ILE A 2 -16.71 12.07 3.35
N ARG A 3 -15.75 12.31 4.28
CA ARG A 3 -15.07 11.26 5.08
C ARG A 3 -16.08 10.43 5.90
N TYR A 4 -17.02 11.09 6.58
CA TYR A 4 -18.04 10.40 7.40
C TYR A 4 -19.09 9.69 6.55
N TYR A 5 -19.41 10.22 5.38
CA TYR A 5 -20.27 9.54 4.41
C TYR A 5 -19.64 8.23 3.94
N ARG A 6 -18.33 8.24 3.61
CA ARG A 6 -17.60 7.03 3.23
C ARG A 6 -17.54 6.01 4.38
N LEU A 7 -17.25 6.47 5.61
CA LEU A 7 -17.28 5.61 6.80
C LEU A 7 -18.66 4.93 6.95
N PHE A 8 -19.73 5.69 6.87
CA PHE A 8 -21.10 5.16 6.92
C PHE A 8 -21.39 4.19 5.78
N LYS A 9 -21.00 4.53 4.55
CA LYS A 9 -21.22 3.70 3.38
C LYS A 9 -20.46 2.38 3.42
N THR A 10 -19.25 2.39 3.98
CA THR A 10 -18.34 1.24 3.97
C THR A 10 -18.59 0.28 5.14
N PHE A 11 -18.80 0.78 6.36
CA PHE A 11 -18.83 -0.03 7.57
C PHE A 11 -20.23 -0.23 8.15
N LYS A 12 -20.53 -1.47 8.57
CA LYS A 12 -21.78 -1.80 9.30
C LYS A 12 -21.80 -1.10 10.66
N ASN A 13 -20.67 -1.16 11.37
CA ASN A 13 -20.52 -0.64 12.74
C ASN A 13 -19.82 0.73 12.78
N TRP A 14 -20.06 1.60 11.79
CA TRP A 14 -19.48 2.94 11.66
C TRP A 14 -19.62 3.82 12.92
N ARG A 15 -20.68 3.59 13.73
CA ARG A 15 -20.92 4.29 14.99
C ARG A 15 -19.82 4.05 16.02
N LEU A 16 -19.09 2.93 15.94
CA LEU A 16 -17.94 2.63 16.78
C LEU A 16 -16.86 3.73 16.67
N TYR A 17 -16.59 4.19 15.44
CA TYR A 17 -15.67 5.31 15.24
C TYR A 17 -16.11 6.59 15.94
N LEU A 18 -17.39 6.93 15.88
CA LEU A 18 -17.92 8.12 16.55
C LEU A 18 -17.90 7.95 18.07
N ALA A 19 -18.29 6.80 18.57
CA ALA A 19 -18.24 6.51 20.01
C ALA A 19 -16.81 6.62 20.55
N PHE A 20 -15.82 6.10 19.81
CA PHE A 20 -14.41 6.29 20.17
C PHE A 20 -13.97 7.76 20.07
N LYS A 21 -14.31 8.46 18.99
CA LYS A 21 -13.96 9.87 18.78
C LYS A 21 -14.50 10.80 19.87
N PHE A 22 -15.69 10.53 20.39
CA PHE A 22 -16.31 11.30 21.46
C PHE A 22 -16.00 10.78 22.88
N GLY A 23 -15.06 9.81 22.99
CA GLY A 23 -14.62 9.29 24.30
C GLY A 23 -15.62 8.38 25.00
N LEU A 24 -16.67 7.93 24.30
CA LEU A 24 -17.68 7.01 24.84
C LEU A 24 -17.16 5.57 24.92
N VAL A 25 -16.14 5.23 24.14
CA VAL A 25 -15.47 3.92 24.15
C VAL A 25 -13.96 4.14 24.26
N LYS A 26 -13.33 3.39 25.18
CA LYS A 26 -11.88 3.41 25.42
C LYS A 26 -11.33 2.00 25.17
N VAL A 27 -10.68 1.80 24.04
CA VAL A 27 -10.09 0.52 23.62
C VAL A 27 -8.72 0.74 23.01
N LYS A 28 -7.88 -0.29 23.01
CA LYS A 28 -6.57 -0.25 22.33
C LYS A 28 -6.68 -0.55 20.82
N THR A 29 -7.73 -1.27 20.42
CA THR A 29 -7.97 -1.66 19.02
C THR A 29 -9.46 -1.55 18.73
N LEU A 30 -9.79 -0.89 17.63
CA LEU A 30 -11.14 -0.85 17.06
C LEU A 30 -11.26 -1.98 16.05
N ILE A 31 -12.39 -2.68 16.04
CA ILE A 31 -12.67 -3.73 15.05
C ILE A 31 -13.86 -3.27 14.22
N PHE A 32 -13.59 -3.03 12.93
CA PHE A 32 -14.61 -2.64 11.97
C PHE A 32 -15.00 -3.83 11.09
N GLU A 33 -16.26 -3.86 10.68
CA GLU A 33 -16.78 -4.79 9.68
C GLU A 33 -17.36 -4.00 8.53
N THR A 34 -16.86 -4.24 7.32
CA THR A 34 -17.43 -3.62 6.12
C THR A 34 -18.78 -4.26 5.77
N ARG A 35 -19.58 -3.59 4.92
CA ARG A 35 -20.91 -4.10 4.53
C ARG A 35 -20.86 -5.42 3.76
N ASN A 36 -19.73 -5.71 3.12
CA ASN A 36 -19.49 -7.00 2.45
C ASN A 36 -18.68 -7.99 3.29
N GLY A 37 -18.54 -7.75 4.60
CA GLY A 37 -18.05 -8.72 5.57
C GLY A 37 -16.53 -8.70 5.79
N ILE A 38 -15.78 -7.72 5.27
CA ILE A 38 -14.35 -7.59 5.55
C ILE A 38 -14.15 -7.09 6.99
N ILE A 39 -13.34 -7.81 7.76
CA ILE A 39 -12.95 -7.46 9.13
C ILE A 39 -11.65 -6.65 9.10
N VAL A 40 -11.67 -5.50 9.75
CA VAL A 40 -10.53 -4.58 9.83
C VAL A 40 -10.22 -4.29 11.30
N GLU A 41 -9.10 -4.79 11.80
CA GLU A 41 -8.58 -4.45 13.13
C GLU A 41 -7.75 -3.17 13.03
N VAL A 42 -8.06 -2.19 13.87
CA VAL A 42 -7.40 -0.89 13.86
C VAL A 42 -6.84 -0.59 15.24
N PRO A 43 -5.59 -0.96 15.53
CA PRO A 43 -4.87 -0.41 16.67
C PRO A 43 -4.93 1.12 16.64
N ILE A 44 -5.19 1.75 17.78
CA ILE A 44 -5.44 3.21 17.84
C ILE A 44 -4.30 4.00 17.21
N ARG A 45 -3.07 3.51 17.33
CA ARG A 45 -1.90 4.10 16.72
C ARG A 45 -1.98 4.19 15.19
N LEU A 46 -2.58 3.19 14.54
CA LEU A 46 -2.77 3.14 13.08
C LEU A 46 -4.10 3.78 12.61
N LEU A 47 -4.81 4.47 13.51
CA LEU A 47 -6.09 5.10 13.18
C LEU A 47 -5.93 6.20 12.11
N HIS A 48 -4.76 6.83 12.01
CA HIS A 48 -4.48 7.83 10.97
C HIS A 48 -4.48 7.16 9.59
N THR A 49 -3.67 6.13 9.40
CA THR A 49 -3.58 5.37 8.15
C THR A 49 -4.92 4.75 7.74
N PHE A 50 -5.67 4.20 8.72
CA PHE A 50 -7.04 3.73 8.47
C PHE A 50 -7.93 4.84 7.89
N LYS A 51 -7.88 6.07 8.44
CA LYS A 51 -8.69 7.19 7.93
C LYS A 51 -8.29 7.60 6.52
N GLU A 52 -7.01 7.68 6.23
CA GLU A 52 -6.50 8.05 4.90
C GLU A 52 -6.96 7.06 3.84
N ILE A 53 -6.93 5.76 4.16
CA ILE A 53 -7.26 4.71 3.22
C ILE A 53 -8.78 4.53 3.09
N PHE A 54 -9.52 4.37 4.19
CA PHE A 54 -10.95 4.04 4.13
C PHE A 54 -11.88 5.26 4.10
N MET A 55 -11.44 6.41 4.66
CA MET A 55 -12.30 7.59 4.75
C MET A 55 -11.92 8.65 3.72
N ASP A 56 -10.64 8.80 3.37
CA ASP A 56 -10.19 9.73 2.33
C ASP A 56 -9.98 9.06 0.99
N GLU A 57 -9.78 7.73 0.97
CA GLU A 57 -9.53 6.92 -0.23
C GLU A 57 -8.34 7.48 -1.03
N CYS A 58 -7.25 7.86 -0.31
CA CYS A 58 -6.15 8.64 -0.85
C CYS A 58 -5.52 8.01 -2.10
N TYR A 59 -5.35 6.68 -2.13
CA TYR A 59 -4.75 6.00 -3.28
C TYR A 59 -5.65 5.93 -4.52
N LEU A 60 -6.98 5.90 -4.37
CA LEU A 60 -7.90 5.80 -5.51
C LEU A 60 -8.53 7.14 -5.94
N ALA A 61 -8.20 8.24 -5.26
CA ALA A 61 -8.82 9.54 -5.52
C ALA A 61 -8.51 10.13 -6.92
N GLY A 62 -7.43 9.67 -7.55
CA GLY A 62 -6.96 10.13 -8.86
C GLY A 62 -7.16 9.13 -9.99
N LEU A 63 -7.71 7.95 -9.72
CA LEU A 63 -7.85 6.84 -10.67
C LEU A 63 -9.31 6.49 -10.95
N GLU A 64 -9.55 5.85 -12.07
CA GLU A 64 -10.81 5.19 -12.36
C GLU A 64 -10.90 3.87 -11.59
N ARG A 65 -12.10 3.58 -11.03
CA ARG A 65 -12.32 2.38 -10.23
C ARG A 65 -12.83 1.21 -11.06
N ASN A 66 -12.38 1.11 -12.30
CA ASN A 66 -12.79 0.04 -13.21
C ASN A 66 -11.80 -1.12 -13.13
N ILE A 67 -11.91 -1.93 -12.06
CA ILE A 67 -11.12 -3.15 -11.85
C ILE A 67 -12.00 -4.35 -12.21
N ALA A 68 -11.61 -5.08 -13.23
CA ALA A 68 -12.35 -6.25 -13.69
C ALA A 68 -12.37 -7.39 -12.65
N PRO A 69 -13.45 -8.19 -12.59
CA PRO A 69 -13.47 -9.40 -11.76
C PRO A 69 -12.29 -10.33 -12.06
N GLY A 70 -11.61 -10.80 -11.02
CA GLY A 70 -10.45 -11.68 -11.15
C GLY A 70 -9.13 -10.99 -11.51
N ALA A 71 -9.11 -9.66 -11.64
CA ALA A 71 -7.91 -8.90 -11.91
C ALA A 71 -6.91 -8.96 -10.75
N ASN A 72 -5.63 -8.80 -11.07
CA ASN A 72 -4.56 -8.76 -10.08
C ASN A 72 -4.32 -7.32 -9.61
N ILE A 73 -4.19 -7.16 -8.30
CA ILE A 73 -3.80 -5.91 -7.62
C ILE A 73 -2.54 -6.21 -6.82
N ILE A 74 -1.53 -5.37 -6.95
CA ILE A 74 -0.27 -5.45 -6.21
C ILE A 74 -0.21 -4.30 -5.21
N ASP A 75 0.12 -4.62 -3.94
CA ASP A 75 0.30 -3.66 -2.83
C ASP A 75 1.73 -3.76 -2.31
N ILE A 76 2.60 -2.84 -2.71
CA ILE A 76 3.99 -2.74 -2.24
C ILE A 76 4.04 -1.76 -1.07
N GLY A 77 4.67 -2.19 0.03
CA GLY A 77 4.63 -1.47 1.30
C GLY A 77 3.24 -1.58 1.93
N ALA A 78 2.74 -2.81 2.05
CA ALA A 78 1.36 -3.05 2.50
C ALA A 78 1.13 -2.67 3.97
N ASN A 79 2.19 -2.50 4.76
CA ASN A 79 2.11 -2.18 6.18
C ASN A 79 1.18 -3.16 6.92
N ALA A 80 0.27 -2.69 7.74
CA ALA A 80 -0.75 -3.52 8.41
C ALA A 80 -1.84 -4.05 7.46
N GLY A 81 -1.80 -3.76 6.15
CA GLY A 81 -2.72 -4.29 5.14
C GLY A 81 -4.01 -3.51 4.94
N TYR A 82 -4.07 -2.24 5.32
CA TYR A 82 -5.33 -1.47 5.16
C TYR A 82 -5.70 -1.23 3.71
N PHE A 83 -4.72 -0.95 2.82
CA PHE A 83 -5.00 -0.82 1.40
C PHE A 83 -5.41 -2.16 0.78
N THR A 84 -4.78 -3.26 1.20
CA THR A 84 -5.16 -4.63 0.84
C THR A 84 -6.63 -4.90 1.19
N LEU A 85 -7.05 -4.62 2.44
CA LEU A 85 -8.43 -4.84 2.90
C LEU A 85 -9.43 -3.88 2.24
N PHE A 86 -9.03 -2.63 2.02
CA PHE A 86 -9.82 -1.68 1.26
C PHE A 86 -10.09 -2.19 -0.16
N SER A 87 -9.04 -2.69 -0.83
CA SER A 87 -9.13 -3.26 -2.17
C SER A 87 -9.99 -4.54 -2.19
N ALA A 88 -9.86 -5.41 -1.18
CA ALA A 88 -10.72 -6.59 -1.02
C ALA A 88 -12.20 -6.20 -0.86
N SER A 89 -12.48 -5.11 -0.14
CA SER A 89 -13.83 -4.59 0.02
C SER A 89 -14.36 -3.92 -1.24
N ALA A 90 -13.54 -3.13 -1.93
CA ALA A 90 -13.94 -2.40 -3.14
C ALA A 90 -14.05 -3.31 -4.38
N PHE A 91 -13.21 -4.33 -4.45
CA PHE A 91 -13.08 -5.25 -5.60
C PHE A 91 -13.09 -6.72 -5.12
N PRO A 92 -14.24 -7.26 -4.69
CA PRO A 92 -14.31 -8.55 -3.95
C PRO A 92 -13.80 -9.77 -4.71
N GLN A 93 -13.70 -9.70 -6.04
CA GLN A 93 -13.21 -10.82 -6.86
C GLN A 93 -11.74 -10.66 -7.28
N ALA A 94 -11.09 -9.53 -6.98
CA ALA A 94 -9.69 -9.30 -7.30
C ALA A 94 -8.77 -10.27 -6.54
N LYS A 95 -7.61 -10.56 -7.13
CA LYS A 95 -6.51 -11.26 -6.48
C LYS A 95 -5.52 -10.20 -5.97
N LEU A 96 -5.23 -10.24 -4.69
CA LEU A 96 -4.40 -9.27 -3.99
C LEU A 96 -3.06 -9.90 -3.63
N PHE A 97 -1.97 -9.22 -4.00
CA PHE A 97 -0.59 -9.62 -3.72
C PHE A 97 0.08 -8.51 -2.92
N SER A 98 0.31 -8.75 -1.64
CA SER A 98 0.71 -7.72 -0.68
C SER A 98 2.09 -8.03 -0.12
N PHE A 99 3.01 -7.07 -0.25
CA PHE A 99 4.42 -7.19 0.12
C PHE A 99 4.72 -6.24 1.27
N GLU A 100 5.19 -6.79 2.38
CA GLU A 100 5.54 -6.03 3.59
C GLU A 100 6.77 -6.68 4.26
N PRO A 101 7.93 -6.01 4.25
CA PRO A 101 9.16 -6.59 4.79
C PRO A 101 9.28 -6.50 6.31
N VAL A 102 8.61 -5.54 6.98
CA VAL A 102 8.77 -5.34 8.42
C VAL A 102 7.97 -6.39 9.20
N PRO A 103 8.61 -7.21 10.05
CA PRO A 103 7.96 -8.38 10.66
C PRO A 103 6.70 -8.07 11.47
N VAL A 104 6.68 -6.97 12.21
CA VAL A 104 5.52 -6.59 13.04
C VAL A 104 4.34 -6.15 12.17
N ASN A 105 4.58 -5.42 11.09
CA ASN A 105 3.56 -5.01 10.13
C ASN A 105 3.05 -6.23 9.35
N TYR A 106 3.97 -7.08 8.89
CA TYR A 106 3.62 -8.31 8.20
C TYR A 106 2.76 -9.24 9.06
N ALA A 107 3.05 -9.35 10.37
CA ALA A 107 2.24 -10.13 11.28
C ALA A 107 0.78 -9.62 11.32
N GLN A 108 0.56 -8.31 11.32
CA GLN A 108 -0.78 -7.74 11.27
C GLN A 108 -1.43 -7.91 9.89
N LEU A 109 -0.68 -7.73 8.81
CA LEU A 109 -1.15 -8.01 7.44
C LEU A 109 -1.61 -9.46 7.30
N LYS A 110 -0.80 -10.42 7.77
CA LYS A 110 -1.14 -11.84 7.79
C LYS A 110 -2.39 -12.11 8.61
N ARG A 111 -2.51 -11.51 9.81
CA ARG A 111 -3.70 -11.62 10.65
C ARG A 111 -4.94 -11.09 9.93
N HIS A 112 -4.85 -9.98 9.25
CA HIS A 112 -5.93 -9.42 8.43
C HIS A 112 -6.35 -10.38 7.31
N ARG A 113 -5.40 -11.02 6.61
CA ARG A 113 -5.70 -12.05 5.63
C ARG A 113 -6.45 -13.22 6.28
N ASP A 114 -5.97 -13.71 7.43
CA ASP A 114 -6.53 -14.89 8.11
C ASP A 114 -7.96 -14.61 8.65
N LEU A 115 -8.26 -13.38 9.05
CA LEU A 115 -9.61 -12.93 9.43
C LEU A 115 -10.55 -12.80 8.22
N ASN A 116 -10.00 -12.77 7.00
CA ASN A 116 -10.73 -12.56 5.74
C ASN A 116 -10.40 -13.68 4.73
N ASP A 117 -10.43 -14.91 5.18
CA ASP A 117 -10.02 -16.13 4.45
C ASP A 117 -10.77 -16.39 3.14
N LYS A 118 -11.97 -15.79 2.98
CA LYS A 118 -12.74 -15.83 1.75
C LYS A 118 -12.21 -14.92 0.64
N CYS A 119 -11.31 -14.00 0.98
CA CYS A 119 -10.68 -13.10 0.03
C CYS A 119 -9.41 -13.73 -0.56
N LYS A 120 -9.15 -13.45 -1.83
CA LYS A 120 -7.95 -13.95 -2.52
C LYS A 120 -6.75 -13.05 -2.21
N ILE A 121 -6.24 -13.11 -0.98
CA ILE A 121 -5.12 -12.30 -0.50
C ILE A 121 -3.90 -13.20 -0.30
N SER A 122 -2.81 -12.90 -0.99
CA SER A 122 -1.47 -13.47 -0.80
C SER A 122 -0.57 -12.45 -0.15
N CYS A 123 0.09 -12.81 0.97
CA CYS A 123 0.96 -11.93 1.73
C CYS A 123 2.39 -12.45 1.71
N PHE A 124 3.37 -11.56 1.48
CA PHE A 124 4.78 -11.90 1.33
C PHE A 124 5.63 -11.06 2.29
N PRO A 125 6.49 -11.69 3.13
CA PRO A 125 7.42 -10.99 4.03
C PRO A 125 8.68 -10.56 3.24
N LEU A 126 8.48 -9.81 2.17
CA LEU A 126 9.50 -9.39 1.22
C LEU A 126 9.46 -7.89 1.00
N ALA A 127 10.61 -7.28 0.89
CA ALA A 127 10.72 -5.97 0.27
C ALA A 127 10.66 -6.09 -1.26
N VAL A 128 10.22 -5.03 -1.92
CA VAL A 128 10.39 -4.87 -3.36
C VAL A 128 11.46 -3.80 -3.59
N ALA A 129 12.42 -4.07 -4.45
CA ALA A 129 13.57 -3.21 -4.69
C ALA A 129 13.95 -3.18 -6.18
N GLY A 130 14.96 -2.38 -6.55
CA GLY A 130 15.48 -2.32 -7.92
C GLY A 130 16.28 -3.56 -8.32
N HIS A 131 16.78 -4.32 -7.36
CA HIS A 131 17.58 -5.55 -7.57
C HIS A 131 17.19 -6.61 -6.53
N PRO A 132 17.27 -7.90 -6.87
CA PRO A 132 16.98 -8.97 -5.92
C PRO A 132 18.09 -9.15 -4.90
N GLY A 133 17.78 -9.78 -3.77
CA GLY A 133 18.75 -10.14 -2.75
C GLY A 133 18.32 -9.77 -1.34
N LYS A 134 19.06 -8.91 -0.65
CA LYS A 134 18.76 -8.41 0.70
C LYS A 134 18.96 -6.90 0.75
N ILE A 135 18.09 -6.22 1.45
CA ILE A 135 18.23 -4.81 1.79
C ILE A 135 18.23 -4.65 3.32
N ASN A 136 18.91 -3.60 3.79
CA ASN A 136 18.85 -3.21 5.19
C ASN A 136 17.75 -2.16 5.37
N LEU A 137 16.78 -2.48 6.22
CA LEU A 137 15.75 -1.53 6.64
C LEU A 137 16.12 -0.97 8.00
N THR A 138 16.01 0.32 8.16
CA THR A 138 16.16 1.01 9.44
C THR A 138 14.77 1.40 9.96
N PHE A 139 14.45 0.98 11.17
CA PHE A 139 13.20 1.34 11.86
C PHE A 139 13.42 1.32 13.38
N ASP A 140 12.56 2.01 14.11
CA ASP A 140 12.55 1.98 15.56
C ASP A 140 11.91 0.68 16.06
N PRO A 141 12.69 -0.27 16.66
CA PRO A 141 12.13 -1.54 17.12
C PRO A 141 11.22 -1.41 18.35
N SER A 142 11.23 -0.26 19.04
CA SER A 142 10.29 0.03 20.14
C SER A 142 8.92 0.43 19.59
N ASP A 143 8.85 0.73 18.29
CA ASP A 143 7.63 1.09 17.60
C ASP A 143 6.83 -0.17 17.26
N SER A 144 5.71 -0.40 17.96
CA SER A 144 4.86 -1.59 17.80
C SER A 144 4.22 -1.71 16.39
N PHE A 145 4.25 -0.64 15.57
CA PHE A 145 3.90 -0.64 14.15
C PHE A 145 4.67 0.50 13.48
N THR A 146 5.64 0.17 12.66
CA THR A 146 6.45 1.15 11.94
C THR A 146 5.72 1.65 10.71
N THR A 147 5.47 2.94 10.62
CA THR A 147 4.91 3.61 9.43
C THR A 147 5.99 4.17 8.51
N SER A 148 7.26 4.19 8.94
CA SER A 148 8.39 4.80 8.25
C SER A 148 9.65 3.95 8.32
N ALA A 149 9.60 2.71 7.83
CA ALA A 149 10.81 1.90 7.64
C ALA A 149 11.50 2.34 6.35
N THR A 150 12.62 3.02 6.44
CA THR A 150 13.37 3.55 5.29
C THR A 150 14.58 2.70 4.94
N MET A 151 14.95 2.66 3.66
CA MET A 151 16.22 2.11 3.18
C MET A 151 17.41 3.06 3.41
N PHE A 152 17.16 4.32 3.80
CA PHE A 152 18.19 5.29 4.06
C PHE A 152 18.66 5.20 5.51
N THR A 153 19.99 5.26 5.72
CA THR A 153 20.59 5.32 7.06
C THR A 153 20.19 6.62 7.75
N SER A 154 19.44 6.53 8.84
CA SER A 154 19.25 7.69 9.72
C SER A 154 20.42 7.80 10.69
N ASP A 155 20.91 9.03 10.95
CA ASP A 155 21.96 9.31 11.94
C ASP A 155 21.51 9.08 13.41
N LYS A 156 20.35 8.46 13.61
CA LYS A 156 19.83 8.16 14.96
C LYS A 156 20.41 6.87 15.50
N ALA A 157 21.28 6.98 16.49
CA ALA A 157 22.04 5.91 17.11
C ALA A 157 21.24 4.77 17.79
N ALA A 158 19.90 4.76 17.68
CA ALA A 158 19.03 3.76 18.31
C ALA A 158 18.45 2.71 17.34
N GLU A 159 18.66 2.87 16.05
CA GLU A 159 18.02 2.04 15.02
C GLU A 159 18.96 0.90 14.59
N LYS A 160 18.57 -0.35 14.84
CA LYS A 160 19.31 -1.52 14.33
C LYS A 160 18.83 -1.86 12.93
N PRO A 161 19.76 -1.94 11.93
CA PRO A 161 19.37 -2.37 10.60
C PRO A 161 18.88 -3.83 10.63
N LEU A 162 17.74 -4.07 10.01
CA LEU A 162 17.21 -5.40 9.76
C LEU A 162 17.46 -5.78 8.31
N ALA A 163 18.24 -6.81 8.08
CA ALA A 163 18.42 -7.38 6.74
C ALA A 163 17.15 -8.18 6.37
N VAL A 164 16.45 -7.73 5.32
CA VAL A 164 15.25 -8.39 4.80
C VAL A 164 15.47 -8.86 3.37
N PRO A 165 14.90 -10.00 2.97
CA PRO A 165 14.94 -10.42 1.58
C PRO A 165 14.13 -9.46 0.70
N CYS A 166 14.62 -9.26 -0.53
CA CYS A 166 13.93 -8.42 -1.51
C CYS A 166 13.90 -9.07 -2.89
N VAL A 167 12.86 -8.72 -3.63
CA VAL A 167 12.63 -9.12 -5.02
C VAL A 167 12.40 -7.89 -5.88
N THR A 168 12.58 -8.02 -7.19
CA THR A 168 12.21 -6.98 -8.15
C THR A 168 10.72 -7.04 -8.50
N LEU A 169 10.19 -5.95 -9.09
CA LEU A 169 8.83 -5.94 -9.62
C LEU A 169 8.63 -7.00 -10.72
N GLN A 170 9.67 -7.27 -11.50
CA GLN A 170 9.66 -8.36 -12.49
C GLN A 170 9.50 -9.72 -11.82
N GLU A 171 10.40 -10.06 -10.88
CA GLU A 171 10.40 -11.37 -10.21
C GLU A 171 9.08 -11.62 -9.48
N LEU A 172 8.56 -10.63 -8.73
CA LEU A 172 7.28 -10.81 -8.04
C LEU A 172 6.13 -11.11 -9.01
N MET A 173 6.13 -10.49 -10.22
CA MET A 173 5.09 -10.75 -11.22
C MET A 173 5.25 -12.15 -11.83
N ASP A 174 6.46 -12.57 -12.13
CA ASP A 174 6.74 -13.87 -12.73
C ASP A 174 6.44 -15.02 -11.75
N GLU A 175 6.94 -14.93 -10.52
CA GLU A 175 6.75 -15.95 -9.47
C GLU A 175 5.27 -16.15 -9.09
N ASN A 176 4.45 -15.10 -9.21
CA ASN A 176 3.03 -15.16 -8.89
C ASN A 176 2.13 -15.31 -10.12
N GLY A 177 2.71 -15.49 -11.32
CA GLY A 177 1.96 -15.68 -12.57
C GLY A 177 1.10 -14.45 -12.94
N ILE A 178 1.58 -13.24 -12.61
CA ILE A 178 0.86 -11.99 -12.86
C ILE A 178 1.19 -11.51 -14.27
N GLY A 179 0.46 -11.99 -15.27
CA GLY A 179 0.60 -11.54 -16.66
C GLY A 179 0.14 -10.10 -16.87
N LYS A 180 -0.84 -9.64 -16.08
CA LYS A 180 -1.39 -8.28 -16.12
C LYS A 180 -1.75 -7.82 -14.71
N CYS A 181 -1.41 -6.57 -14.37
CA CYS A 181 -1.71 -5.91 -13.10
C CYS A 181 -2.68 -4.74 -13.36
N ALA A 182 -3.90 -4.83 -12.83
CA ALA A 182 -4.89 -3.78 -13.01
C ALA A 182 -4.62 -2.56 -12.12
N LEU A 183 -4.00 -2.77 -10.96
CA LEU A 183 -3.63 -1.68 -10.05
C LEU A 183 -2.38 -2.07 -9.26
N LEU A 184 -1.35 -1.25 -9.36
CA LEU A 184 -0.15 -1.28 -8.52
C LEU A 184 -0.23 -0.13 -7.51
N LYS A 185 -0.27 -0.42 -6.21
CA LYS A 185 -0.03 0.58 -5.17
C LYS A 185 1.43 0.49 -4.72
N MET A 186 2.06 1.64 -4.54
CA MET A 186 3.42 1.76 -4.02
C MET A 186 3.48 2.81 -2.92
N ASP A 187 4.06 2.42 -1.80
CA ASP A 187 4.34 3.28 -0.67
C ASP A 187 5.49 2.60 0.12
N CYS A 188 6.71 2.84 -0.32
CA CYS A 188 7.89 2.07 0.09
C CYS A 188 9.06 2.96 0.52
N GLU A 189 8.75 4.16 1.04
CA GLU A 189 9.65 5.00 1.81
C GLU A 189 11.00 5.26 1.09
N GLY A 190 10.90 5.60 -0.22
CA GLY A 190 12.05 5.98 -1.05
C GLY A 190 12.55 4.92 -2.03
N ALA A 191 12.05 3.69 -1.97
CA ALA A 191 12.41 2.63 -2.93
C ALA A 191 11.74 2.78 -4.30
N GLU A 192 10.75 3.67 -4.43
CA GLU A 192 9.91 3.85 -5.62
C GLU A 192 10.74 4.02 -6.90
N TYR A 193 11.79 4.83 -6.81
CA TYR A 193 12.66 5.15 -7.95
C TYR A 193 13.44 3.94 -8.44
N GLU A 194 14.06 3.20 -7.51
CA GLU A 194 14.84 2.03 -7.87
C GLU A 194 13.97 0.93 -8.45
N ILE A 195 12.80 0.71 -7.88
CA ILE A 195 11.83 -0.26 -8.38
C ILE A 195 11.42 0.07 -9.81
N LEU A 196 11.01 1.33 -10.06
CA LEU A 196 10.45 1.73 -11.35
C LEU A 196 11.51 1.91 -12.44
N TYR A 197 12.66 2.53 -12.12
CA TYR A 197 13.69 2.80 -13.11
C TYR A 197 14.45 1.53 -13.54
N ASN A 198 14.50 0.50 -12.69
CA ASN A 198 15.11 -0.79 -13.02
C ASN A 198 14.08 -1.82 -13.54
N CYS A 199 12.78 -1.50 -13.52
CA CYS A 199 11.76 -2.39 -14.05
C CYS A 199 11.82 -2.42 -15.59
N PRO A 200 11.92 -3.60 -16.22
CA PRO A 200 11.92 -3.71 -17.67
C PRO A 200 10.62 -3.10 -18.27
N PRO A 201 10.72 -2.33 -19.36
CA PRO A 201 9.56 -1.67 -19.97
C PRO A 201 8.38 -2.61 -20.32
N ASP A 202 8.68 -3.87 -20.63
CA ASP A 202 7.66 -4.88 -20.92
C ASP A 202 6.78 -5.20 -19.69
N TYR A 203 7.34 -5.17 -18.50
CA TYR A 203 6.60 -5.37 -17.24
C TYR A 203 5.79 -4.13 -16.89
N LEU A 204 6.35 -2.93 -17.07
CA LEU A 204 5.60 -1.69 -16.88
C LEU A 204 4.39 -1.62 -17.84
N ARG A 205 4.51 -2.16 -19.08
CA ARG A 205 3.38 -2.24 -20.03
C ARG A 205 2.25 -3.16 -19.58
N ARG A 206 2.50 -4.10 -18.68
CA ARG A 206 1.47 -5.00 -18.10
C ARG A 206 0.67 -4.35 -16.96
N ILE A 207 1.01 -3.12 -16.55
CA ILE A 207 0.34 -2.40 -15.48
C ILE A 207 -0.62 -1.37 -16.07
N ASP A 208 -1.90 -1.43 -15.68
CA ASP A 208 -2.92 -0.51 -16.17
C ASP A 208 -2.95 0.79 -15.37
N GLN A 209 -2.87 0.70 -14.04
CA GLN A 209 -2.97 1.84 -13.13
C GLN A 209 -1.93 1.74 -12.01
N ILE A 210 -1.40 2.88 -11.60
CA ILE A 210 -0.46 3.01 -10.47
C ILE A 210 -0.97 4.10 -9.54
N ALA A 211 -1.00 3.81 -8.25
CA ALA A 211 -1.24 4.77 -7.18
C ALA A 211 -0.07 4.74 -6.23
N MET A 212 0.59 5.88 -6.01
CA MET A 212 1.78 5.89 -5.16
C MET A 212 1.89 7.12 -4.29
N GLU A 213 2.46 6.93 -3.11
CA GLU A 213 3.08 7.99 -2.32
C GLU A 213 4.53 8.11 -2.77
N VAL A 214 4.98 9.34 -3.02
CA VAL A 214 6.32 9.64 -3.54
C VAL A 214 7.10 10.34 -2.45
N HIS A 215 8.16 9.71 -2.00
CA HIS A 215 9.12 10.27 -1.05
C HIS A 215 10.28 10.91 -1.82
N SER A 216 10.67 12.13 -1.47
CA SER A 216 11.80 12.81 -2.14
C SER A 216 13.10 12.14 -1.74
N GLY A 217 13.90 11.75 -2.74
CA GLY A 217 15.23 11.20 -2.52
C GLY A 217 16.34 12.26 -2.67
N GLU A 218 17.58 11.82 -2.56
CA GLU A 218 18.76 12.71 -2.60
C GLU A 218 19.18 13.08 -4.02
N LYS A 219 18.89 12.25 -5.02
CA LYS A 219 19.30 12.46 -6.41
C LYS A 219 18.33 13.39 -7.13
N GLU A 220 18.82 14.15 -8.10
CA GLU A 220 18.04 15.11 -8.88
C GLU A 220 16.80 14.47 -9.57
N ASN A 221 16.90 13.20 -9.95
CA ASN A 221 15.81 12.45 -10.58
C ASN A 221 14.91 11.72 -9.55
N GLN A 222 15.09 11.91 -8.26
CA GLN A 222 14.32 11.30 -7.17
C GLN A 222 13.31 12.30 -6.60
N ASN A 223 12.34 12.68 -7.41
CA ASN A 223 11.22 13.56 -7.03
C ASN A 223 9.98 13.27 -7.89
N ILE A 224 8.83 13.77 -7.46
CA ILE A 224 7.54 13.52 -8.11
C ILE A 224 7.48 14.01 -9.57
N LYS A 225 8.20 15.09 -9.91
CA LYS A 225 8.23 15.62 -11.30
C LYS A 225 8.99 14.67 -12.23
N ALA A 226 10.10 14.12 -11.75
CA ALA A 226 10.89 13.15 -12.51
C ALA A 226 10.08 11.88 -12.79
N LEU A 227 9.34 11.38 -11.79
CA LEU A 227 8.43 10.23 -11.97
C LEU A 227 7.27 10.55 -12.92
N GLU A 228 6.70 11.75 -12.89
CA GLU A 228 5.68 12.15 -13.87
C GLU A 228 6.24 12.07 -15.31
N ILE A 229 7.44 12.59 -15.55
CA ILE A 229 8.11 12.55 -16.86
C ILE A 229 8.37 11.11 -17.25
N PHE A 230 8.92 10.30 -16.36
CA PHE A 230 9.17 8.88 -16.59
C PHE A 230 7.90 8.13 -17.00
N PHE A 231 6.82 8.27 -16.24
CA PHE A 231 5.56 7.59 -16.56
C PHE A 231 4.97 8.02 -17.90
N ARG A 232 5.05 9.31 -18.25
CA ARG A 232 4.61 9.79 -19.57
C ARG A 232 5.43 9.18 -20.71
N GLN A 233 6.75 9.04 -20.52
CA GLN A 233 7.63 8.36 -21.48
C GLN A 233 7.29 6.86 -21.62
N GLN A 234 6.76 6.24 -20.55
CA GLN A 234 6.28 4.86 -20.58
C GLN A 234 4.82 4.73 -21.06
N GLY A 235 4.21 5.80 -21.57
CA GLY A 235 2.86 5.80 -22.15
C GLY A 235 1.72 5.89 -21.12
N PHE A 236 1.97 6.38 -19.90
CA PHE A 236 0.94 6.66 -18.91
C PHE A 236 0.48 8.13 -18.98
N SER A 237 -0.79 8.36 -18.73
CA SER A 237 -1.31 9.64 -18.26
C SER A 237 -1.04 9.78 -16.77
N THR A 238 -0.83 11.00 -16.27
CA THR A 238 -0.46 11.22 -14.85
C THR A 238 -1.30 12.32 -14.21
N ARG A 239 -1.50 12.20 -12.91
CA ARG A 239 -2.08 13.23 -12.03
C ARG A 239 -1.33 13.20 -10.69
N ARG A 240 -1.09 14.37 -10.10
CA ARG A 240 -0.47 14.47 -8.77
C ARG A 240 -1.25 15.38 -7.83
N ARG A 241 -1.01 15.20 -6.53
CA ARG A 241 -1.38 16.15 -5.47
C ARG A 241 -0.14 16.70 -4.77
N PRO A 242 -0.20 17.91 -4.17
CA PRO A 242 0.93 18.52 -3.47
C PRO A 242 1.48 17.70 -2.29
N VAL A 243 0.68 16.82 -1.71
CA VAL A 243 1.02 15.95 -0.57
C VAL A 243 1.75 14.66 -0.97
N GLY A 244 2.52 14.65 -2.05
CA GLY A 244 3.34 13.50 -2.45
C GLY A 244 2.59 12.40 -3.22
N MET A 245 1.28 12.52 -3.43
CA MET A 245 0.51 11.51 -4.16
C MET A 245 0.66 11.66 -5.68
N LEU A 246 0.99 10.55 -6.36
CA LEU A 246 1.07 10.43 -7.81
C LEU A 246 0.21 9.26 -8.30
N TRP A 247 -0.59 9.51 -9.31
CA TRP A 247 -1.36 8.51 -10.03
C TRP A 247 -0.93 8.47 -11.49
N ALA A 248 -0.82 7.27 -12.02
CA ALA A 248 -0.54 7.03 -13.43
C ALA A 248 -1.52 5.98 -13.97
N TRP A 249 -2.00 6.13 -15.20
CA TRP A 249 -2.89 5.17 -15.84
C TRP A 249 -2.69 5.14 -17.34
N ARG A 250 -2.95 3.99 -17.94
CA ARG A 250 -2.98 3.86 -19.39
C ARG A 250 -4.36 4.25 -19.91
N GLN A 251 -4.37 4.94 -21.04
CA GLN A 251 -5.61 5.12 -21.78
C GLN A 251 -6.02 3.76 -22.40
N SER A 252 -7.25 3.34 -22.13
CA SER A 252 -7.89 2.15 -22.72
C SER A 252 -8.17 2.35 -24.21
#